data_00bf91bce6e814001536155c6347d05e
#
_entry.id   00bf91bce6e814001536155c6347d05e
#
_cell.length_a   1.000
_cell.length_b   1.000
_cell.length_c   1.000
_cell.angle_alpha   90.00
_cell.angle_beta   90.00
_cell.angle_gamma   90.00
#
_symmetry.space_group_name_H-M   'P 1'
#
loop_
_entity.id
_entity.type
_entity.pdbx_description
1 polymer ?
#
loop_
_entity_poly.entity_id
_entity_poly.type
_entity_poly.pdbx_seq_one_letter_code
_entity_poly.pdbx_strand_id
1 'polypeptide(L)'
;METKDLADKNKIEYTDISPMGVNSVAFTKENALLIVKKIREENIPILGGDVCLISNGEIQYTADNWSFSKKDDETLRQFIERSYLGTIDYLTKYGEERISYFWKIPIRKQKIQKSELDEVPLFDIVIPGDQEYHGCYFY
;
A
#
# COMPACT_ATOMS: atom_id res chain seq x y z
N MET A 1 -6.42 -14.88 -7.77
CA MET A 1 -5.00 -14.62 -7.48
C MET A 1 -4.89 -13.51 -6.45
N GLU A 2 -4.15 -13.74 -5.40
CA GLU A 2 -3.90 -12.76 -4.37
C GLU A 2 -2.59 -12.02 -4.65
N THR A 3 -2.44 -10.86 -4.03
CA THR A 3 -1.20 -10.09 -4.15
C THR A 3 0.01 -10.92 -3.70
N LYS A 4 -0.15 -11.69 -2.63
CA LYS A 4 0.90 -12.57 -2.13
C LYS A 4 1.36 -13.57 -3.19
N ASP A 5 0.41 -14.17 -3.91
CA ASP A 5 0.74 -15.14 -4.96
C ASP A 5 1.58 -14.51 -6.06
N LEU A 6 1.22 -13.29 -6.42
CA LEU A 6 1.95 -12.56 -7.46
C LEU A 6 3.36 -12.19 -6.99
N ALA A 7 3.49 -11.83 -5.73
CA ALA A 7 4.80 -11.53 -5.15
C ALA A 7 5.69 -12.77 -5.11
N ASP A 8 5.13 -13.89 -4.68
CA ASP A 8 5.87 -15.16 -4.64
C ASP A 8 6.33 -15.58 -6.03
N LYS A 9 5.45 -15.47 -7.00
CA LYS A 9 5.75 -15.82 -8.40
C LYS A 9 6.88 -14.99 -8.96
N ASN A 10 6.94 -13.73 -8.60
CA ASN A 10 7.92 -12.78 -9.13
C ASN A 10 9.11 -12.55 -8.19
N LYS A 11 9.17 -13.28 -7.10
CA LYS A 11 10.26 -13.20 -6.11
C LYS A 11 10.42 -11.79 -5.55
N ILE A 12 9.30 -11.12 -5.28
CA ILE A 12 9.28 -9.79 -4.66
C ILE A 12 9.10 -9.98 -3.17
N GLU A 13 10.03 -9.47 -2.39
CA GLU A 13 10.01 -9.61 -0.93
C GLU A 13 8.88 -8.80 -0.30
N TYR A 14 8.31 -9.35 0.75
CA TYR A 14 7.25 -8.70 1.51
C TYR A 14 7.38 -9.05 2.98
N THR A 15 6.64 -8.32 3.80
CA THR A 15 6.51 -8.59 5.22
C THR A 15 5.13 -9.16 5.48
N ASP A 16 5.05 -10.25 6.20
CA ASP A 16 3.78 -10.84 6.61
C ASP A 16 3.23 -10.03 7.76
N ILE A 17 2.06 -9.42 7.57
CA ILE A 17 1.38 -8.63 8.59
C ILE A 17 0.15 -9.33 9.15
N SER A 18 0.00 -10.63 8.87
CA SER A 18 -1.15 -11.40 9.34
C SER A 18 -1.30 -11.42 10.87
N PRO A 19 -0.25 -11.28 11.69
CA PRO A 19 -0.44 -11.16 13.15
C PRO A 19 -1.35 -10.03 13.58
N MET A 20 -1.60 -9.06 12.71
CA MET A 20 -2.50 -7.94 12.98
C MET A 20 -3.97 -8.30 12.72
N GLY A 21 -4.29 -9.57 12.55
CA GLY A 21 -5.67 -10.04 12.44
C GLY A 21 -6.18 -10.28 11.02
N VAL A 22 -5.37 -10.04 10.02
CA VAL A 22 -5.71 -10.32 8.62
C VAL A 22 -4.60 -11.15 7.98
N ASN A 23 -4.96 -11.95 7.03
CA ASN A 23 -4.00 -12.77 6.29
C ASN A 23 -3.47 -11.95 5.12
N SER A 24 -2.48 -11.11 5.40
CA SER A 24 -2.08 -10.05 4.49
C SER A 24 -0.57 -9.87 4.48
N VAL A 25 -0.08 -9.24 3.44
CA VAL A 25 1.35 -8.94 3.28
C VAL A 25 1.51 -7.47 2.90
N ALA A 26 2.65 -6.90 3.26
CA ALA A 26 2.95 -5.51 2.96
C ALA A 26 4.36 -5.38 2.41
N PHE A 27 4.58 -4.33 1.63
CA PHE A 27 5.80 -4.13 0.87
C PHE A 27 6.46 -2.80 1.24
N THR A 28 7.78 -2.77 1.18
CA THR A 28 8.49 -1.49 1.17
C THR A 28 8.05 -0.69 -0.06
N LYS A 29 8.31 0.60 -0.08
CA LYS A 29 7.95 1.44 -1.23
C LYS A 29 8.53 0.87 -2.52
N GLU A 30 9.79 0.49 -2.51
CA GLU A 30 10.44 -0.05 -3.71
C GLU A 30 9.76 -1.31 -4.21
N ASN A 31 9.48 -2.24 -3.30
CA ASN A 31 8.84 -3.49 -3.67
C ASN A 31 7.36 -3.30 -4.00
N ALA A 32 6.70 -2.33 -3.36
CA ALA A 32 5.32 -1.98 -3.70
C ALA A 32 5.25 -1.49 -5.15
N LEU A 33 6.18 -0.66 -5.57
CA LEU A 33 6.22 -0.20 -6.96
C LEU A 33 6.44 -1.35 -7.93
N LEU A 34 7.26 -2.34 -7.55
CA LEU A 34 7.47 -3.52 -8.39
C LEU A 34 6.21 -4.38 -8.49
N ILE A 35 5.55 -4.64 -7.37
CA ILE A 35 4.35 -5.48 -7.39
C ILE A 35 3.21 -4.80 -8.13
N VAL A 36 3.07 -3.50 -7.99
CA VAL A 36 2.05 -2.71 -8.70
C VAL A 36 2.23 -2.85 -10.21
N LYS A 37 3.46 -2.81 -10.68
CA LYS A 37 3.77 -3.00 -12.10
C LYS A 37 3.37 -4.40 -12.56
N LYS A 38 3.64 -5.42 -11.76
CA LYS A 38 3.25 -6.79 -12.08
C LYS A 38 1.74 -6.96 -12.11
N ILE A 39 1.04 -6.34 -11.18
CA ILE A 39 -0.43 -6.34 -11.16
C ILE A 39 -0.96 -5.75 -12.46
N ARG A 40 -0.37 -4.63 -12.91
CA ARG A 40 -0.76 -3.98 -14.16
C ARG A 40 -0.53 -4.90 -15.36
N GLU A 41 0.60 -5.59 -15.38
CA GLU A 41 0.93 -6.52 -16.46
C GLU A 41 -0.05 -7.69 -16.55
N GLU A 42 -0.63 -8.10 -15.41
CA GLU A 42 -1.63 -9.16 -15.35
C GLU A 42 -3.05 -8.65 -15.65
N ASN A 43 -3.20 -7.38 -15.99
CA ASN A 43 -4.49 -6.75 -16.28
C ASN A 43 -5.46 -6.85 -15.11
N ILE A 44 -4.97 -6.60 -13.91
CA ILE A 44 -5.75 -6.64 -12.69
C ILE A 44 -5.88 -5.21 -12.15
N PRO A 45 -7.08 -4.77 -11.75
CA PRO A 45 -7.23 -3.45 -11.13
C PRO A 45 -6.72 -3.48 -9.69
N ILE A 46 -6.29 -2.31 -9.21
CA ILE A 46 -5.91 -2.14 -7.81
C ILE A 46 -7.07 -1.47 -7.10
N LEU A 47 -7.57 -2.09 -6.06
CA LEU A 47 -8.70 -1.55 -5.30
C LEU A 47 -8.28 -0.51 -4.28
N GLY A 48 -7.03 -0.56 -3.85
CA GLY A 48 -6.50 0.37 -2.88
C GLY A 48 -5.41 -0.25 -2.05
N GLY A 49 -5.20 0.30 -0.88
CA GLY A 49 -4.23 -0.25 0.06
C GLY A 49 -4.21 0.49 1.36
N ASP A 50 -3.44 -0.04 2.28
CA ASP A 50 -3.26 0.53 3.61
C ASP A 50 -1.77 0.70 3.89
N VAL A 51 -1.45 1.65 4.75
CA VAL A 51 -0.09 1.89 5.14
C VAL A 51 0.09 1.48 6.60
N CYS A 52 1.14 0.73 6.87
CA CYS A 52 1.57 0.47 8.23
C CYS A 52 3.03 0.84 8.37
N LEU A 53 3.49 0.95 9.60
CA LEU A 53 4.87 1.31 9.90
C LEU A 53 5.52 0.18 10.68
N ILE A 54 6.78 -0.08 10.39
CA ILE A 54 7.60 -0.93 11.26
C ILE A 54 8.49 0.00 12.06
N SER A 55 8.42 -0.13 13.37
CA SER A 55 9.24 0.64 14.30
C SER A 55 9.68 -0.29 15.40
N ASN A 56 10.99 -0.41 15.60
CA ASN A 56 11.57 -1.30 16.63
C ASN A 56 11.06 -2.74 16.53
N GLY A 57 10.86 -3.23 15.30
CA GLY A 57 10.39 -4.59 15.09
C GLY A 57 8.91 -4.81 15.28
N GLU A 58 8.16 -3.76 15.60
CA GLU A 58 6.72 -3.84 15.77
C GLU A 58 6.01 -3.20 14.59
N ILE A 59 4.88 -3.81 14.20
CA ILE A 59 4.04 -3.29 13.12
C ILE A 59 2.95 -2.44 13.73
N GLN A 60 2.82 -1.22 13.24
CA GLN A 60 1.80 -0.27 13.68
C GLN A 60 0.95 0.16 12.50
N TYR A 61 -0.36 0.09 12.63
CA TYR A 61 -1.25 0.62 11.61
C TYR A 61 -1.28 2.13 11.67
N THR A 62 -1.38 2.74 10.51
CA THR A 62 -1.64 4.17 10.39
C THR A 62 -3.09 4.34 9.96
N ALA A 63 -3.57 5.57 9.92
CA ALA A 63 -4.87 5.87 9.35
C ALA A 63 -4.77 6.12 7.83
N ASP A 64 -3.58 6.01 7.27
CA ASP A 64 -3.35 6.33 5.86
C ASP A 64 -3.75 5.16 4.98
N ASN A 65 -4.57 5.45 3.99
CA ASN A 65 -5.00 4.46 3.02
C ASN A 65 -5.42 5.18 1.73
N TRP A 66 -5.64 4.40 0.69
CA TRP A 66 -6.19 4.91 -0.56
C TRP A 66 -7.10 3.85 -1.16
N SER A 67 -8.06 4.27 -1.97
CA SER A 67 -8.98 3.33 -2.60
C SER A 67 -9.51 3.88 -3.91
N PHE A 68 -9.94 2.96 -4.77
CA PHE A 68 -10.55 3.27 -6.04
C PHE A 68 -11.77 2.40 -6.24
N SER A 69 -12.81 2.99 -6.82
CA SER A 69 -14.00 2.26 -7.23
C SER A 69 -14.20 2.47 -8.73
N LYS A 70 -14.60 1.42 -9.42
CA LYS A 70 -14.90 1.53 -10.84
C LYS A 70 -16.15 2.38 -11.03
N LYS A 71 -16.07 3.33 -11.97
CA LYS A 71 -17.21 4.19 -12.32
C LYS A 71 -18.12 3.45 -13.27
N ASP A 72 -19.42 3.83 -13.27
CA ASP A 72 -20.41 3.17 -14.11
C ASP A 72 -20.11 3.32 -15.62
N ASP A 73 -19.60 4.49 -16.01
CA ASP A 73 -19.27 4.78 -17.39
C ASP A 73 -17.85 4.41 -17.80
N GLU A 74 -17.12 3.78 -16.88
CA GLU A 74 -15.72 3.41 -17.06
C GLU A 74 -15.62 1.95 -17.47
N THR A 75 -14.80 1.64 -18.48
CA THR A 75 -14.53 0.25 -18.82
C THR A 75 -13.56 -0.33 -17.79
N LEU A 76 -13.50 -1.65 -17.69
CA LEU A 76 -12.55 -2.31 -16.81
C LEU A 76 -11.12 -1.91 -17.16
N ARG A 77 -10.81 -1.81 -18.44
CA ARG A 77 -9.48 -1.40 -18.89
C ARG A 77 -9.13 0.01 -18.43
N GLN A 78 -10.07 0.93 -18.49
CA GLN A 78 -9.88 2.28 -18.01
C GLN A 78 -9.67 2.31 -16.49
N PHE A 79 -10.42 1.50 -15.78
CA PHE A 79 -10.29 1.39 -14.33
C PHE A 79 -8.92 0.82 -13.95
N ILE A 80 -8.47 -0.22 -14.63
CA ILE A 80 -7.15 -0.81 -14.40
C ILE A 80 -6.07 0.26 -14.54
N GLU A 81 -6.13 1.03 -15.62
CA GLU A 81 -5.13 2.07 -15.86
C GLU A 81 -5.19 3.18 -14.82
N ARG A 82 -6.39 3.65 -14.50
CA ARG A 82 -6.56 4.73 -13.53
C ARG A 82 -6.10 4.30 -12.13
N SER A 83 -6.46 3.10 -11.71
CA SER A 83 -6.08 2.60 -10.38
C SER A 83 -4.57 2.36 -10.30
N TYR A 84 -3.97 1.91 -11.39
CA TYR A 84 -2.52 1.75 -11.46
C TYR A 84 -1.80 3.09 -11.31
N LEU A 85 -2.17 4.07 -12.13
CA LEU A 85 -1.52 5.38 -12.10
C LEU A 85 -1.73 6.08 -10.77
N GLY A 86 -2.93 5.99 -10.21
CA GLY A 86 -3.23 6.58 -8.91
C GLY A 86 -2.43 5.95 -7.79
N THR A 87 -2.23 4.63 -7.84
CA THR A 87 -1.43 3.93 -6.85
C THR A 87 0.04 4.32 -6.95
N ILE A 88 0.59 4.39 -8.17
CA ILE A 88 1.96 4.85 -8.38
C ILE A 88 2.15 6.25 -7.79
N ASP A 89 1.20 7.14 -8.07
CA ASP A 89 1.25 8.51 -7.55
C ASP A 89 1.24 8.55 -6.03
N TYR A 90 0.35 7.78 -5.42
CA TYR A 90 0.24 7.71 -3.97
C TYR A 90 1.54 7.20 -3.34
N LEU A 91 2.06 6.08 -3.84
CA LEU A 91 3.29 5.50 -3.32
C LEU A 91 4.47 6.44 -3.45
N THR A 92 4.58 7.10 -4.61
CA THR A 92 5.70 7.99 -4.88
C THR A 92 5.71 9.21 -3.95
N LYS A 93 4.54 9.75 -3.67
CA LYS A 93 4.40 10.98 -2.88
C LYS A 93 4.30 10.75 -1.38
N TYR A 94 4.06 9.54 -0.96
CA TYR A 94 3.73 9.27 0.44
C TYR A 94 4.75 9.84 1.42
N GLY A 95 6.03 9.52 1.21
CA GLY A 95 7.07 9.96 2.12
C GLY A 95 7.20 11.47 2.21
N GLU A 96 7.04 12.15 1.09
CA GLU A 96 7.14 13.61 1.03
C GLU A 96 5.99 14.27 1.77
N GLU A 97 4.77 13.77 1.57
CA GLU A 97 3.60 14.31 2.28
C GLU A 97 3.71 14.11 3.78
N ARG A 98 4.18 12.95 4.21
CA ARG A 98 4.33 12.65 5.62
C ARG A 98 5.38 13.56 6.28
N ILE A 99 6.49 13.79 5.60
CA ILE A 99 7.52 14.70 6.08
C ILE A 99 6.95 16.11 6.19
N SER A 100 6.23 16.55 5.18
CA SER A 100 5.60 17.87 5.18
C SER A 100 4.63 18.02 6.35
N TYR A 101 3.85 16.97 6.63
CA TYR A 101 2.93 16.99 7.76
C TYR A 101 3.66 17.15 9.08
N PHE A 102 4.72 16.39 9.30
CA PHE A 102 5.50 16.52 10.54
C PHE A 102 6.09 17.90 10.74
N TRP A 103 6.55 18.52 9.68
CA TRP A 103 7.14 19.86 9.75
C TRP A 103 6.11 20.92 10.13
N LYS A 104 4.84 20.69 9.91
CA LYS A 104 3.78 21.63 10.26
C LYS A 104 3.43 21.59 11.74
N ILE A 105 3.89 20.60 12.47
CA ILE A 105 3.60 20.43 13.88
C ILE A 105 4.91 20.63 14.65
N PRO A 106 5.12 21.81 15.26
CA PRO A 106 6.41 22.12 15.89
C PRO A 106 6.90 21.10 16.91
N ILE A 107 5.97 20.58 17.72
CA ILE A 107 6.32 19.56 18.72
C ILE A 107 6.82 18.29 18.05
N ARG A 108 6.16 17.87 16.99
CA ARG A 108 6.57 16.69 16.23
C ARG A 108 7.93 16.91 15.59
N LYS A 109 8.14 18.09 15.04
CA LYS A 109 9.42 18.44 14.45
C LYS A 109 10.55 18.33 15.47
N GLN A 110 10.31 18.82 16.69
CA GLN A 110 11.30 18.76 17.76
C GLN A 110 11.50 17.34 18.25
N LYS A 111 10.50 16.50 18.09
CA LYS A 111 10.52 15.10 18.54
C LYS A 111 10.92 14.13 17.45
N ILE A 112 11.33 14.61 16.30
CA ILE A 112 11.85 13.73 15.28
C ILE A 112 13.10 13.12 15.87
N GLN A 113 12.95 11.92 16.32
CA GLN A 113 13.98 11.17 16.98
C GLN A 113 14.55 10.14 16.04
N LYS A 114 15.62 9.52 16.46
CA LYS A 114 16.18 8.42 15.71
C LYS A 114 15.13 7.34 15.44
N SER A 115 14.25 7.09 16.42
CA SER A 115 13.20 6.10 16.28
C SER A 115 12.23 6.42 15.14
N GLU A 116 11.91 7.70 14.94
CA GLU A 116 11.02 8.09 13.84
C GLU A 116 11.73 8.00 12.50
N LEU A 117 13.04 8.27 12.49
CA LEU A 117 13.83 8.13 11.27
C LEU A 117 14.00 6.65 10.90
N ASP A 118 13.89 5.77 11.88
CA ASP A 118 13.99 4.34 11.66
C ASP A 118 12.66 3.69 11.30
N GLU A 119 11.55 4.46 11.32
CA GLU A 119 10.26 3.95 10.89
C GLU A 119 10.24 3.73 9.39
N VAL A 120 9.81 2.54 9.00
CA VAL A 120 9.74 2.16 7.59
C VAL A 120 8.28 1.98 7.22
N PRO A 121 7.76 2.78 6.27
CA PRO A 121 6.40 2.56 5.79
C PRO A 121 6.33 1.31 4.94
N LEU A 122 5.30 0.52 5.18
CA LEU A 122 4.98 -0.65 4.37
C LEU A 122 3.59 -0.48 3.80
N PHE A 123 3.40 -0.97 2.59
CA PHE A 123 2.16 -0.80 1.84
C PHE A 123 1.52 -2.15 1.55
N ASP A 124 0.29 -2.30 2.00
CA ASP A 124 -0.55 -3.45 1.70
C ASP A 124 -1.35 -3.09 0.45
N ILE A 125 -1.12 -3.80 -0.63
CA ILE A 125 -1.78 -3.54 -1.92
C ILE A 125 -2.92 -4.52 -2.09
N VAL A 126 -4.14 -4.03 -2.27
CA VAL A 126 -5.35 -4.84 -2.34
C VAL A 126 -5.85 -4.94 -3.77
N ILE A 127 -6.03 -6.16 -4.25
CA ILE A 127 -6.61 -6.46 -5.57
C ILE A 127 -7.84 -7.33 -5.36
N PRO A 128 -8.70 -7.52 -6.39
CA PRO A 128 -9.95 -8.28 -6.22
C PRO A 128 -9.79 -9.66 -5.60
N GLY A 129 -8.71 -10.38 -5.92
CA GLY A 129 -8.46 -11.68 -5.33
C GLY A 129 -8.27 -11.65 -3.82
N ASP A 130 -7.87 -10.51 -3.28
CA ASP A 130 -7.66 -10.34 -1.85
C ASP A 130 -8.96 -10.09 -1.09
N GLN A 131 -10.03 -9.68 -1.77
CA GLN A 131 -11.30 -9.34 -1.13
C GLN A 131 -11.90 -10.47 -0.31
N GLU A 132 -11.63 -11.71 -0.69
CA GLU A 132 -12.12 -12.86 0.05
C GLU A 132 -11.65 -12.84 1.50
N TYR A 133 -10.50 -12.22 1.75
CA TYR A 133 -9.88 -12.17 3.06
C TYR A 133 -10.12 -10.85 3.77
N HIS A 134 -10.21 -9.76 3.01
CA HIS A 134 -10.32 -8.41 3.58
C HIS A 134 -11.75 -7.95 3.72
N GLY A 135 -12.59 -8.20 2.73
CA GLY A 135 -14.00 -7.82 2.76
C GLY A 135 -14.27 -6.32 2.79
N CYS A 136 -13.25 -5.49 2.59
CA CYS A 136 -13.34 -4.06 2.79
C CYS A 136 -13.51 -3.26 1.50
N TYR A 137 -13.21 -3.86 0.35
CA TYR A 137 -13.17 -3.17 -0.91
C TYR A 137 -14.12 -3.81 -1.91
N PHE A 138 -14.81 -2.94 -2.68
CA PHE A 138 -15.75 -3.38 -3.70
C PHE A 138 -15.56 -2.53 -4.95
N TYR A 139 -15.76 -3.12 -6.09
CA TYR A 139 -15.75 -2.37 -7.34
C TYR A 139 -16.90 -2.73 -8.25
#